data_c7088a66ea9eb8dfc583c1566c5efc4d
#
_entry.id   c7088a66ea9eb8dfc583c1566c5efc4d
#
_cell.length_a   1.000
_cell.length_b   1.000
_cell.length_c   1.000
_cell.angle_alpha   90.00
_cell.angle_beta   90.00
_cell.angle_gamma   90.00
#
_symmetry.space_group_name_H-M   'P 1'
#
loop_
_entity.id
_entity.type
_entity.pdbx_description
1 polymer ?
#
loop_
_entity_poly.entity_id
_entity_poly.type
_entity_poly.pdbx_seq_one_letter_code
_entity_poly.pdbx_strand_id
1 'polypeptide(L)'
;MKVTILQLDIEWGSPQKNIQRAEALMAQAPDSDLFVLPEMWSTGFATDPHGLAEEESQNIALKWMRETARKHHCAISGTLAIQTDTTFKNRHYFINGRNSVESHYDKHHLFRYGHEDRFYEPGNEHTIVEYEGFRILLLTCYDMRFPVWSRYSDALQFDMIICSANWPESRQNAWQILTRARAIENQAYLIACNRVGNDPYSHYRGQSAIISPIGKTLISCKSNEQSTASFSLNLETLNHQREKFQVLSDRDIK
;
A
#
# COMPACT_ATOMS: atom_id res chain seq x y z
N MET A 1 -7.40 8.74 13.39
CA MET A 1 -7.74 8.09 12.11
C MET A 1 -7.67 6.58 12.29
N LYS A 2 -8.76 5.85 12.01
CA LYS A 2 -8.79 4.38 12.06
C LYS A 2 -8.41 3.81 10.69
N VAL A 3 -7.32 3.02 10.66
CA VAL A 3 -6.82 2.36 9.43
C VAL A 3 -7.09 0.87 9.50
N THR A 4 -7.59 0.29 8.42
CA THR A 4 -7.83 -1.14 8.28
C THR A 4 -7.08 -1.69 7.08
N ILE A 5 -6.26 -2.70 7.34
CA ILE A 5 -5.59 -3.49 6.31
C ILE A 5 -6.54 -4.59 5.84
N LEU A 6 -6.63 -4.78 4.53
CA LEU A 6 -7.36 -5.87 3.89
C LEU A 6 -6.36 -6.86 3.30
N GLN A 7 -5.93 -7.86 4.10
CA GLN A 7 -5.05 -8.93 3.62
C GLN A 7 -5.83 -9.94 2.80
N LEU A 8 -5.88 -9.72 1.49
CA LEU A 8 -6.65 -10.54 0.55
C LEU A 8 -5.91 -11.85 0.16
N ASP A 9 -6.68 -12.90 0.01
CA ASP A 9 -6.33 -14.05 -0.84
C ASP A 9 -6.76 -13.73 -2.27
N ILE A 10 -5.83 -13.23 -3.07
CA ILE A 10 -6.14 -12.71 -4.40
C ILE A 10 -6.35 -13.87 -5.39
N GLU A 11 -7.52 -13.95 -5.99
CA GLU A 11 -7.80 -14.84 -7.11
C GLU A 11 -7.16 -14.29 -8.38
N TRP A 12 -6.29 -15.07 -9.01
CA TRP A 12 -5.57 -14.65 -10.21
C TRP A 12 -6.52 -14.33 -11.37
N GLY A 13 -6.35 -13.14 -11.97
CA GLY A 13 -7.10 -12.70 -13.15
C GLY A 13 -8.60 -12.59 -12.95
N SER A 14 -9.09 -12.42 -11.69
CA SER A 14 -10.52 -12.40 -11.40
C SER A 14 -10.94 -11.15 -10.62
N PRO A 15 -11.00 -9.97 -11.26
CA PRO A 15 -11.31 -8.72 -10.56
C PRO A 15 -12.64 -8.75 -9.79
N GLN A 16 -13.69 -9.35 -10.36
CA GLN A 16 -15.00 -9.45 -9.72
C GLN A 16 -14.96 -10.24 -8.41
N LYS A 17 -14.25 -11.39 -8.38
CA LYS A 17 -14.10 -12.18 -7.15
C LYS A 17 -13.27 -11.44 -6.10
N ASN A 18 -12.24 -10.72 -6.53
CA ASN A 18 -11.38 -9.95 -5.63
C ASN A 18 -12.13 -8.76 -5.04
N ILE A 19 -13.00 -8.11 -5.81
CA ILE A 19 -13.93 -7.08 -5.31
C ILE A 19 -14.85 -7.68 -4.21
N GLN A 20 -15.49 -8.82 -4.47
CA GLN A 20 -16.36 -9.47 -3.48
C GLN A 20 -15.60 -9.83 -2.18
N ARG A 21 -14.35 -10.31 -2.29
CA ARG A 21 -13.48 -10.58 -1.14
C ARG A 21 -13.14 -9.31 -0.37
N ALA A 22 -12.83 -8.22 -1.07
CA ALA A 22 -12.56 -6.92 -0.45
C ALA A 22 -13.79 -6.39 0.30
N GLU A 23 -14.98 -6.45 -0.30
CA GLU A 23 -16.25 -6.07 0.35
C GLU A 23 -16.53 -6.88 1.62
N ALA A 24 -16.33 -8.20 1.56
CA ALA A 24 -16.51 -9.07 2.71
C ALA A 24 -15.55 -8.75 3.87
N LEU A 25 -14.32 -8.32 3.57
CA LEU A 25 -13.36 -7.86 4.58
C LEU A 25 -13.71 -6.46 5.09
N MET A 26 -14.10 -5.53 4.24
CA MET A 26 -14.52 -4.18 4.65
C MET A 26 -15.72 -4.22 5.59
N ALA A 27 -16.66 -5.13 5.36
CA ALA A 27 -17.84 -5.31 6.21
C ALA A 27 -17.51 -5.70 7.67
N GLN A 28 -16.29 -6.21 7.93
CA GLN A 28 -15.82 -6.54 9.29
C GLN A 28 -15.31 -5.31 10.07
N ALA A 29 -15.12 -4.16 9.39
CA ALA A 29 -14.62 -2.92 9.98
C ALA A 29 -15.32 -1.69 9.39
N PRO A 30 -16.66 -1.57 9.52
CA PRO A 30 -17.46 -0.59 8.79
C PRO A 30 -17.17 0.87 9.14
N ASP A 31 -16.56 1.12 10.29
CA ASP A 31 -16.23 2.44 10.85
C ASP A 31 -14.76 2.85 10.60
N SER A 32 -14.10 2.24 9.61
CA SER A 32 -12.73 2.62 9.23
C SER A 32 -12.71 3.89 8.39
N ASP A 33 -11.75 4.76 8.69
CA ASP A 33 -11.49 5.97 7.90
C ASP A 33 -10.72 5.65 6.61
N LEU A 34 -9.82 4.66 6.66
CA LEU A 34 -8.96 4.27 5.55
C LEU A 34 -8.85 2.75 5.45
N PHE A 35 -9.11 2.21 4.26
CA PHE A 35 -8.84 0.82 3.90
C PHE A 35 -7.64 0.71 2.97
N VAL A 36 -6.74 -0.24 3.27
CA VAL A 36 -5.53 -0.48 2.48
C VAL A 36 -5.57 -1.88 1.89
N LEU A 37 -5.44 -1.96 0.57
CA LEU A 37 -5.45 -3.15 -0.26
C LEU A 37 -4.02 -3.52 -0.70
N PRO A 38 -3.75 -4.79 -1.06
CA PRO A 38 -2.45 -5.22 -1.57
C PRO A 38 -2.08 -4.61 -2.93
N GLU A 39 -0.90 -4.99 -3.44
CA GLU A 39 -0.45 -4.66 -4.79
C GLU A 39 -1.24 -5.45 -5.83
N MET A 40 -1.64 -4.79 -6.94
CA MET A 40 -2.44 -5.36 -8.04
C MET A 40 -3.58 -6.26 -7.50
N TRP A 41 -4.28 -5.73 -6.51
CA TRP A 41 -5.23 -6.50 -5.69
C TRP A 41 -6.39 -7.09 -6.50
N SER A 42 -6.69 -6.53 -7.67
CA SER A 42 -7.78 -6.99 -8.53
C SER A 42 -7.39 -8.14 -9.46
N THR A 43 -6.12 -8.22 -9.86
CA THR A 43 -5.63 -9.17 -10.88
C THR A 43 -4.63 -10.19 -10.35
N GLY A 44 -3.97 -9.91 -9.22
CA GLY A 44 -2.72 -10.55 -8.82
C GLY A 44 -1.53 -9.90 -9.50
N PHE A 45 -0.31 -10.27 -9.08
CA PHE A 45 0.93 -9.66 -9.58
C PHE A 45 1.23 -10.04 -11.04
N ALA A 46 0.50 -9.42 -11.94
CA ALA A 46 0.59 -9.64 -13.38
C ALA A 46 1.85 -8.98 -13.97
N THR A 47 2.99 -9.67 -13.93
CA THR A 47 4.24 -9.17 -14.56
C THR A 47 4.13 -9.08 -16.07
N ASP A 48 3.35 -9.96 -16.72
CA ASP A 48 2.81 -9.77 -18.06
C ASP A 48 1.37 -9.25 -17.92
N PRO A 49 1.11 -7.97 -18.24
CA PRO A 49 -0.20 -7.35 -18.03
C PRO A 49 -1.21 -7.61 -19.16
N HIS A 50 -0.81 -8.20 -20.28
CA HIS A 50 -1.69 -8.41 -21.41
C HIS A 50 -2.92 -9.25 -21.04
N GLY A 51 -4.10 -8.71 -21.35
CA GLY A 51 -5.37 -9.33 -21.02
C GLY A 51 -5.79 -9.26 -19.55
N LEU A 52 -4.99 -8.60 -18.69
CA LEU A 52 -5.26 -8.40 -17.26
C LEU A 52 -5.33 -6.91 -16.87
N ALA A 53 -4.44 -6.07 -17.43
CA ALA A 53 -4.49 -4.63 -17.22
C ALA A 53 -5.55 -4.00 -18.14
N GLU A 54 -6.25 -3.02 -17.61
CA GLU A 54 -7.28 -2.26 -18.32
C GLU A 54 -6.94 -0.77 -18.26
N GLU A 55 -7.46 0.02 -19.20
CA GLU A 55 -7.43 1.47 -19.12
C GLU A 55 -8.23 1.95 -17.88
N GLU A 56 -7.86 3.08 -17.31
CA GLU A 56 -8.56 3.64 -16.13
C GLU A 56 -10.07 3.78 -16.34
N SER A 57 -10.47 4.18 -17.55
CA SER A 57 -11.87 4.36 -17.94
C SER A 57 -12.68 3.07 -17.93
N GLN A 58 -12.03 1.93 -18.15
CA GLN A 58 -12.62 0.60 -18.23
C GLN A 58 -12.43 -0.22 -16.96
N ASN A 59 -11.51 0.17 -16.09
CA ASN A 59 -11.07 -0.62 -14.94
C ASN A 59 -12.17 -0.70 -13.87
N ILE A 60 -12.78 -1.88 -13.77
CA ILE A 60 -13.89 -2.12 -12.84
C ILE A 60 -13.47 -2.03 -11.38
N ALA A 61 -12.22 -2.37 -11.04
CA ALA A 61 -11.72 -2.28 -9.68
C ALA A 61 -11.50 -0.83 -9.27
N LEU A 62 -10.99 0.02 -10.16
CA LEU A 62 -10.86 1.45 -9.90
C LEU A 62 -12.23 2.11 -9.76
N LYS A 63 -13.19 1.77 -10.62
CA LYS A 63 -14.58 2.21 -10.50
C LYS A 63 -15.15 1.82 -9.13
N TRP A 64 -14.97 0.57 -8.73
CA TRP A 64 -15.42 0.08 -7.42
C TRP A 64 -14.77 0.85 -6.26
N MET A 65 -13.44 1.11 -6.31
CA MET A 65 -12.75 1.93 -5.29
C MET A 65 -13.40 3.30 -5.14
N ARG A 66 -13.66 3.98 -6.26
CA ARG A 66 -14.30 5.31 -6.29
C ARG A 66 -15.71 5.31 -5.70
N GLU A 67 -16.55 4.37 -6.13
CA GLU A 67 -17.93 4.24 -5.67
C GLU A 67 -18.02 3.85 -4.19
N THR A 68 -17.19 2.89 -3.78
CA THR A 68 -17.17 2.37 -2.41
C THR A 68 -16.62 3.41 -1.42
N ALA A 69 -15.52 4.09 -1.76
CA ALA A 69 -14.97 5.15 -0.93
C ALA A 69 -16.01 6.26 -0.68
N ARG A 70 -16.72 6.68 -1.73
CA ARG A 70 -17.78 7.69 -1.65
C ARG A 70 -18.97 7.22 -0.82
N LYS A 71 -19.44 5.98 -1.05
CA LYS A 71 -20.57 5.38 -0.34
C LYS A 71 -20.33 5.27 1.16
N HIS A 72 -19.11 4.90 1.56
CA HIS A 72 -18.74 4.70 2.96
C HIS A 72 -18.08 5.92 3.61
N HIS A 73 -17.93 7.04 2.88
CA HIS A 73 -17.25 8.27 3.36
C HIS A 73 -15.86 8.00 3.95
N CYS A 74 -15.10 7.09 3.33
CA CYS A 74 -13.77 6.68 3.74
C CYS A 74 -12.75 6.90 2.63
N ALA A 75 -11.48 6.61 2.90
CA ALA A 75 -10.48 6.48 1.84
C ALA A 75 -10.18 5.01 1.54
N ILE A 76 -9.81 4.71 0.29
CA ILE A 76 -9.35 3.39 -0.15
C ILE A 76 -8.04 3.57 -0.88
N SER A 77 -7.03 2.79 -0.49
CA SER A 77 -5.69 2.79 -1.09
C SER A 77 -5.27 1.40 -1.50
N GLY A 78 -4.63 1.26 -2.68
CA GLY A 78 -4.17 -0.02 -3.21
C GLY A 78 -3.68 0.11 -4.65
N THR A 79 -2.94 -0.86 -5.17
CA THR A 79 -2.43 -0.72 -6.54
C THR A 79 -3.21 -1.57 -7.55
N LEU A 80 -3.21 -1.09 -8.79
CA LEU A 80 -3.82 -1.73 -9.95
C LEU A 80 -2.80 -1.80 -11.09
N ALA A 81 -2.94 -2.82 -11.93
CA ALA A 81 -2.29 -2.87 -13.23
C ALA A 81 -3.10 -2.01 -14.21
N ILE A 82 -2.53 -0.92 -14.68
CA ILE A 82 -3.21 0.05 -15.56
C ILE A 82 -2.54 0.06 -16.94
N GLN A 83 -3.35 -0.05 -17.97
CA GLN A 83 -2.95 0.20 -19.34
C GLN A 83 -3.03 1.71 -19.62
N THR A 84 -1.96 2.27 -20.16
CA THR A 84 -1.94 3.64 -20.70
C THR A 84 -1.90 3.57 -22.23
N ASP A 85 -1.90 4.69 -22.93
CA ASP A 85 -1.89 4.75 -24.39
C ASP A 85 -0.68 4.00 -25.00
N THR A 86 0.45 3.98 -24.31
CA THR A 86 1.73 3.49 -24.84
C THR A 86 2.34 2.35 -24.05
N THR A 87 1.92 2.14 -22.79
CA THR A 87 2.58 1.22 -21.88
C THR A 87 1.66 0.78 -20.73
N PHE A 88 2.23 0.14 -19.72
CA PHE A 88 1.53 -0.26 -18.50
C PHE A 88 2.16 0.37 -17.26
N LYS A 89 1.34 0.62 -16.23
CA LYS A 89 1.75 1.14 -14.94
C LYS A 89 1.27 0.25 -13.80
N ASN A 90 2.13 -0.01 -12.83
CA ASN A 90 1.75 -0.51 -11.52
C ASN A 90 1.41 0.72 -10.69
N ARG A 91 0.13 1.11 -10.68
CA ARG A 91 -0.35 2.38 -10.17
C ARG A 91 -1.04 2.22 -8.82
N HIS A 92 -0.50 2.89 -7.82
CA HIS A 92 -1.05 2.95 -6.47
C HIS A 92 -2.02 4.14 -6.38
N TYR A 93 -3.28 3.84 -6.15
CA TYR A 93 -4.31 4.86 -5.97
C TYR A 93 -4.56 5.15 -4.50
N PHE A 94 -4.88 6.39 -4.21
CA PHE A 94 -5.50 6.83 -2.97
C PHE A 94 -6.78 7.59 -3.33
N ILE A 95 -7.92 7.00 -3.03
CA ILE A 95 -9.25 7.55 -3.34
C ILE A 95 -9.88 8.07 -2.07
N ASN A 96 -10.03 9.39 -1.96
CA ASN A 96 -10.72 10.03 -0.83
C ASN A 96 -12.20 10.20 -1.14
N GLY A 97 -13.05 9.37 -0.56
CA GLY A 97 -14.51 9.41 -0.81
C GLY A 97 -15.23 10.58 -0.14
N ARG A 98 -14.60 11.29 0.81
CA ARG A 98 -15.20 12.44 1.50
C ARG A 98 -15.23 13.72 0.66
N ASN A 99 -14.21 13.92 -0.17
CA ASN A 99 -14.08 15.11 -1.03
C ASN A 99 -13.89 14.78 -2.53
N SER A 100 -13.95 13.49 -2.88
CA SER A 100 -13.76 12.99 -4.24
C SER A 100 -12.36 13.33 -4.83
N VAL A 101 -11.36 13.57 -3.99
CA VAL A 101 -9.98 13.75 -4.43
C VAL A 101 -9.35 12.38 -4.66
N GLU A 102 -8.68 12.26 -5.79
CA GLU A 102 -7.94 11.07 -6.21
C GLU A 102 -6.49 11.45 -6.43
N SER A 103 -5.59 10.65 -5.86
CA SER A 103 -4.14 10.76 -6.07
C SER A 103 -3.60 9.41 -6.48
N HIS A 104 -2.51 9.40 -7.24
CA HIS A 104 -1.85 8.15 -7.60
C HIS A 104 -0.33 8.26 -7.54
N TYR A 105 0.31 7.13 -7.39
CA TYR A 105 1.75 6.93 -7.44
C TYR A 105 2.06 5.77 -8.38
N ASP A 106 2.85 6.01 -9.41
CA ASP A 106 3.37 4.95 -10.27
C ASP A 106 4.62 4.36 -9.64
N LYS A 107 4.65 3.06 -9.44
CA LYS A 107 5.76 2.32 -8.81
C LYS A 107 7.10 2.71 -9.45
N HIS A 108 8.03 3.17 -8.61
CA HIS A 108 9.34 3.62 -9.08
C HIS A 108 10.30 2.45 -9.34
N HIS A 109 10.40 1.51 -8.41
CA HIS A 109 11.31 0.37 -8.56
C HIS A 109 10.53 -0.85 -9.06
N LEU A 110 10.63 -1.12 -10.35
CA LEU A 110 10.05 -2.30 -10.95
C LEU A 110 10.84 -3.56 -10.56
N PHE A 111 10.12 -4.65 -10.28
CA PHE A 111 10.71 -5.91 -9.84
C PHE A 111 11.32 -6.69 -11.01
N ARG A 112 12.57 -6.37 -11.36
CA ARG A 112 13.31 -6.96 -12.50
C ARG A 112 13.47 -8.47 -12.41
N TYR A 113 13.63 -9.01 -11.21
CA TYR A 113 13.71 -10.46 -11.04
C TYR A 113 12.43 -11.18 -11.51
N GLY A 114 11.27 -10.53 -11.40
CA GLY A 114 9.98 -11.00 -11.92
C GLY A 114 9.67 -10.50 -13.33
N HIS A 115 10.62 -9.83 -14.00
CA HIS A 115 10.46 -9.28 -15.35
C HIS A 115 9.38 -8.18 -15.48
N GLU A 116 8.99 -7.51 -14.38
CA GLU A 116 8.03 -6.41 -14.40
C GLU A 116 8.49 -5.27 -15.33
N ASP A 117 9.80 -5.00 -15.38
CA ASP A 117 10.43 -3.98 -16.22
C ASP A 117 10.38 -4.24 -17.73
N ARG A 118 9.90 -5.41 -18.16
CA ARG A 118 9.72 -5.71 -19.60
C ARG A 118 8.47 -5.08 -20.18
N PHE A 119 7.46 -4.84 -19.36
CA PHE A 119 6.14 -4.39 -19.80
C PHE A 119 5.71 -3.09 -19.11
N TYR A 120 6.11 -2.89 -17.86
CA TYR A 120 5.74 -1.71 -17.09
C TYR A 120 6.81 -0.64 -17.19
N GLU A 121 6.38 0.62 -17.17
CA GLU A 121 7.26 1.78 -17.02
C GLU A 121 7.24 2.29 -15.58
N PRO A 122 8.42 2.64 -15.02
CA PRO A 122 8.49 3.20 -13.67
C PRO A 122 7.91 4.62 -13.61
N GLY A 123 7.45 5.01 -12.42
CA GLY A 123 7.23 6.40 -12.06
C GLY A 123 8.52 7.08 -11.62
N ASN A 124 8.56 8.41 -11.67
CA ASN A 124 9.73 9.21 -11.30
C ASN A 124 9.44 10.23 -10.19
N GLU A 125 8.21 10.24 -9.68
CA GLU A 125 7.77 11.22 -8.70
C GLU A 125 7.26 10.54 -7.43
N HIS A 126 7.48 11.19 -6.27
CA HIS A 126 6.83 10.80 -5.03
C HIS A 126 5.41 11.35 -4.99
N THR A 127 4.53 10.63 -4.32
CA THR A 127 3.16 11.09 -4.06
C THR A 127 2.92 11.15 -2.56
N ILE A 128 2.68 12.35 -2.06
CA ILE A 128 2.20 12.62 -0.70
C ILE A 128 0.74 12.99 -0.77
N VAL A 129 -0.06 12.32 0.06
CA VAL A 129 -1.50 12.57 0.19
C VAL A 129 -1.77 13.13 1.58
N GLU A 130 -2.58 14.17 1.67
CA GLU A 130 -3.10 14.68 2.94
C GLU A 130 -4.48 14.08 3.23
N TYR A 131 -4.60 13.37 4.36
CA TYR A 131 -5.86 12.77 4.78
C TYR A 131 -5.96 12.72 6.30
N GLU A 132 -7.06 13.23 6.86
CA GLU A 132 -7.32 13.27 8.32
C GLU A 132 -6.15 13.85 9.12
N GLY A 133 -5.50 14.89 8.58
CA GLY A 133 -4.37 15.58 9.17
C GLY A 133 -3.00 14.88 9.01
N PHE A 134 -2.96 13.65 8.49
CA PHE A 134 -1.73 12.93 8.18
C PHE A 134 -1.23 13.23 6.77
N ARG A 135 0.08 13.35 6.62
CA ARG A 135 0.79 13.34 5.34
C ARG A 135 1.25 11.92 5.05
N ILE A 136 0.78 11.34 3.97
CA ILE A 136 0.90 9.91 3.67
C ILE A 136 1.74 9.72 2.40
N LEU A 137 2.90 9.07 2.52
CA LEU A 137 3.72 8.65 1.39
C LEU A 137 3.21 7.32 0.84
N LEU A 138 2.93 7.27 -0.47
CA LEU A 138 2.56 6.05 -1.17
C LEU A 138 3.80 5.34 -1.71
N LEU A 139 3.94 4.05 -1.41
CA LEU A 139 4.98 3.16 -1.93
C LEU A 139 4.38 1.83 -2.36
N THR A 140 5.11 1.10 -3.21
CA THR A 140 4.67 -0.21 -3.70
C THR A 140 5.77 -1.25 -3.57
N CYS A 141 5.52 -2.28 -2.77
CA CYS A 141 6.24 -3.54 -2.69
C CYS A 141 7.78 -3.40 -2.74
N TYR A 142 8.36 -3.53 -3.92
CA TYR A 142 9.81 -3.54 -4.14
C TYR A 142 10.50 -2.22 -3.74
N ASP A 143 9.77 -1.09 -3.72
CA ASP A 143 10.28 0.21 -3.24
C ASP A 143 10.83 0.11 -1.81
N MET A 144 10.29 -0.80 -0.99
CA MET A 144 10.75 -1.01 0.38
C MET A 144 12.21 -1.44 0.48
N ARG A 145 12.84 -1.92 -0.59
CA ARG A 145 14.26 -2.28 -0.62
C ARG A 145 15.20 -1.08 -0.78
N PHE A 146 14.67 0.06 -1.15
CA PHE A 146 15.45 1.24 -1.55
C PHE A 146 15.26 2.38 -0.54
N PRO A 147 16.12 2.48 0.50
CA PRO A 147 15.93 3.45 1.58
C PRO A 147 16.01 4.90 1.11
N VAL A 148 16.82 5.20 0.10
CA VAL A 148 16.97 6.57 -0.42
C VAL A 148 15.65 7.10 -0.98
N TRP A 149 14.89 6.25 -1.68
CA TRP A 149 13.59 6.63 -2.27
C TRP A 149 12.52 6.89 -1.20
N SER A 150 12.58 6.23 -0.07
CA SER A 150 11.60 6.35 1.02
C SER A 150 12.10 7.17 2.21
N ARG A 151 13.17 7.96 2.01
CA ARG A 151 13.80 8.68 3.12
C ARG A 151 13.11 10.02 3.37
N TYR A 152 12.75 10.25 4.64
CA TYR A 152 12.25 11.55 5.10
C TYR A 152 13.31 12.64 4.88
N SER A 153 12.92 13.73 4.25
CA SER A 153 13.77 14.90 3.99
C SER A 153 12.95 16.19 4.05
N ASP A 154 13.58 17.35 3.89
CA ASP A 154 12.85 18.63 3.84
C ASP A 154 11.92 18.70 2.63
N ALA A 155 12.31 18.09 1.51
CA ALA A 155 11.47 18.01 0.31
C ALA A 155 10.41 16.89 0.38
N LEU A 156 10.62 15.86 1.22
CA LEU A 156 9.74 14.70 1.33
C LEU A 156 9.37 14.46 2.81
N GLN A 157 8.44 15.24 3.31
CA GLN A 157 7.95 15.14 4.67
C GLN A 157 6.64 14.35 4.72
N PHE A 158 6.56 13.35 5.62
CA PHE A 158 5.38 12.52 5.81
C PHE A 158 5.28 12.00 7.25
N ASP A 159 4.09 11.59 7.65
CA ASP A 159 3.76 11.04 8.97
C ASP A 159 3.53 9.54 8.91
N MET A 160 3.22 9.06 7.70
CA MET A 160 2.86 7.67 7.44
C MET A 160 3.36 7.23 6.06
N ILE A 161 3.73 5.97 5.97
CA ILE A 161 3.96 5.26 4.71
C ILE A 161 2.85 4.23 4.53
N ILE A 162 2.21 4.18 3.35
CA ILE A 162 1.40 3.06 2.92
C ILE A 162 2.22 2.27 1.89
N CYS A 163 2.39 0.97 2.15
CA CYS A 163 3.02 0.04 1.21
C CYS A 163 2.08 -1.11 0.87
N SER A 164 1.57 -1.11 -0.35
CA SER A 164 0.82 -2.23 -0.94
C SER A 164 1.77 -3.21 -1.60
N ALA A 165 1.63 -4.52 -1.34
CA ALA A 165 2.60 -5.50 -1.78
C ALA A 165 1.99 -6.85 -2.21
N ASN A 166 2.72 -7.53 -3.12
CA ASN A 166 2.70 -8.97 -3.35
C ASN A 166 4.09 -9.53 -3.00
N TRP A 167 4.37 -9.64 -1.69
CA TRP A 167 5.68 -10.03 -1.19
C TRP A 167 5.69 -11.52 -0.83
N PRO A 168 6.41 -12.37 -1.59
CA PRO A 168 6.32 -13.82 -1.45
C PRO A 168 7.00 -14.35 -0.18
N GLU A 169 6.55 -15.51 0.27
CA GLU A 169 7.06 -16.20 1.46
C GLU A 169 8.58 -16.40 1.43
N SER A 170 9.15 -16.73 0.28
CA SER A 170 10.60 -16.94 0.12
C SER A 170 11.45 -15.74 0.53
N ARG A 171 10.86 -14.56 0.64
CA ARG A 171 11.51 -13.31 1.05
C ARG A 171 10.87 -12.65 2.27
N GLN A 172 10.08 -13.42 3.03
CA GLN A 172 9.29 -12.92 4.17
C GLN A 172 10.14 -12.26 5.27
N ASN A 173 11.32 -12.80 5.56
CA ASN A 173 12.24 -12.21 6.53
C ASN A 173 12.63 -10.77 6.12
N ALA A 174 12.91 -10.55 4.84
CA ALA A 174 13.21 -9.20 4.34
C ALA A 174 12.02 -8.25 4.48
N TRP A 175 10.78 -8.72 4.22
CA TRP A 175 9.55 -7.94 4.44
C TRP A 175 9.45 -7.43 5.87
N GLN A 176 9.60 -8.33 6.85
CA GLN A 176 9.49 -7.99 8.26
C GLN A 176 10.57 -7.02 8.74
N ILE A 177 11.81 -7.18 8.27
CA ILE A 177 12.93 -6.32 8.64
C ILE A 177 12.77 -4.94 7.98
N LEU A 178 12.54 -4.90 6.67
CA LEU A 178 12.52 -3.66 5.92
C LEU A 178 11.33 -2.76 6.29
N THR A 179 10.15 -3.33 6.53
CA THR A 179 8.99 -2.55 6.97
C THR A 179 9.26 -1.87 8.31
N ARG A 180 9.86 -2.58 9.27
CA ARG A 180 10.27 -1.95 10.54
C ARG A 180 11.37 -0.92 10.37
N ALA A 181 12.38 -1.21 9.55
CA ALA A 181 13.46 -0.26 9.29
C ALA A 181 12.94 1.06 8.72
N ARG A 182 12.03 1.00 7.72
CA ARG A 182 11.43 2.21 7.13
C ARG A 182 10.62 3.02 8.14
N ALA A 183 9.89 2.36 9.05
CA ALA A 183 9.17 3.06 10.12
C ALA A 183 10.13 3.75 11.09
N ILE A 184 11.20 3.06 11.53
CA ILE A 184 12.17 3.57 12.51
C ILE A 184 12.97 4.73 11.94
N GLU A 185 13.60 4.55 10.79
CA GLU A 185 14.54 5.53 10.22
C GLU A 185 13.86 6.84 9.79
N ASN A 186 12.55 6.78 9.53
CA ASN A 186 11.73 7.93 9.14
C ASN A 186 10.88 8.48 10.30
N GLN A 187 10.93 7.86 11.47
CA GLN A 187 10.04 8.16 12.60
C GLN A 187 8.59 8.37 12.13
N ALA A 188 8.07 7.42 11.33
CA ALA A 188 6.75 7.46 10.72
C ALA A 188 5.99 6.16 10.99
N TYR A 189 4.65 6.22 11.01
CA TYR A 189 3.85 5.00 10.94
C TYR A 189 4.06 4.30 9.60
N LEU A 190 3.97 2.97 9.58
CA LEU A 190 4.00 2.22 8.34
C LEU A 190 2.85 1.21 8.29
N ILE A 191 2.05 1.31 7.22
CA ILE A 191 0.96 0.41 6.90
C ILE A 191 1.46 -0.55 5.82
N ALA A 192 1.81 -1.76 6.23
CA ALA A 192 2.33 -2.80 5.34
C ALA A 192 1.21 -3.75 4.96
N CYS A 193 0.65 -3.62 3.77
CA CYS A 193 -0.42 -4.47 3.27
C CYS A 193 0.11 -5.45 2.24
N ASN A 194 0.15 -6.74 2.60
CA ASN A 194 0.54 -7.84 1.73
C ASN A 194 -0.65 -8.78 1.48
N ARG A 195 -0.61 -9.55 0.41
CA ARG A 195 -1.59 -10.61 0.13
C ARG A 195 -1.25 -11.92 0.83
N VAL A 196 -2.22 -12.85 0.86
CA VAL A 196 -2.03 -14.29 1.17
C VAL A 196 -2.40 -15.16 -0.03
N GLY A 197 -2.21 -16.48 0.12
CA GLY A 197 -2.58 -17.49 -0.87
C GLY A 197 -1.50 -17.70 -1.93
N ASN A 198 -1.92 -18.19 -3.09
CA ASN A 198 -1.01 -18.54 -4.18
C ASN A 198 -1.32 -17.74 -5.43
N ASP A 199 -0.31 -17.54 -6.25
CA ASP A 199 -0.44 -17.26 -7.67
C ASP A 199 0.29 -18.35 -8.47
N PRO A 200 0.33 -18.29 -9.81
CA PRO A 200 1.02 -19.31 -10.61
C PRO A 200 2.51 -19.50 -10.30
N TYR A 201 3.15 -18.53 -9.62
CA TYR A 201 4.60 -18.46 -9.43
C TYR A 201 5.06 -18.50 -7.99
N SER A 202 4.19 -18.13 -7.04
CA SER A 202 4.59 -17.88 -5.65
C SER A 202 3.49 -18.22 -4.64
N HIS A 203 3.95 -18.52 -3.43
CA HIS A 203 3.11 -18.57 -2.23
C HIS A 203 3.32 -17.32 -1.38
N TYR A 204 2.27 -16.80 -0.76
CA TYR A 204 2.24 -15.58 0.03
C TYR A 204 1.66 -15.83 1.42
N ARG A 205 2.41 -15.48 2.45
CA ARG A 205 1.99 -15.64 3.84
C ARG A 205 1.26 -14.44 4.43
N GLY A 206 1.19 -13.33 3.69
CA GLY A 206 0.65 -12.07 4.21
C GLY A 206 1.58 -11.43 5.24
N GLN A 207 1.23 -11.56 6.52
CA GLN A 207 1.87 -10.86 7.62
C GLN A 207 1.86 -9.34 7.42
N SER A 208 0.72 -8.87 6.94
CA SER A 208 0.42 -7.45 6.89
C SER A 208 0.37 -6.88 8.30
N ALA A 209 0.87 -5.66 8.48
CA ALA A 209 0.98 -5.06 9.80
C ALA A 209 0.90 -3.54 9.77
N ILE A 210 0.45 -2.95 10.87
CA ILE A 210 0.63 -1.54 11.20
C ILE A 210 1.79 -1.43 12.18
N ILE A 211 2.80 -0.63 11.83
CA ILE A 211 4.05 -0.49 12.54
C ILE A 211 4.17 0.94 13.07
N SER A 212 4.57 1.09 14.32
CA SER A 212 4.79 2.39 14.96
C SER A 212 6.11 3.03 14.52
N PRO A 213 6.30 4.33 14.75
CA PRO A 213 7.54 5.06 14.45
C PRO A 213 8.80 4.52 15.14
N ILE A 214 8.63 3.68 16.16
CA ILE A 214 9.74 3.00 16.87
C ILE A 214 9.89 1.53 16.48
N GLY A 215 9.25 1.09 15.38
CA GLY A 215 9.35 -0.28 14.87
C GLY A 215 8.50 -1.33 15.60
N LYS A 216 7.67 -0.93 16.57
CA LYS A 216 6.76 -1.86 17.26
C LYS A 216 5.58 -2.21 16.35
N THR A 217 5.27 -3.49 16.20
CA THR A 217 4.03 -3.93 15.55
C THR A 217 2.85 -3.57 16.46
N LEU A 218 1.98 -2.66 16.00
CA LEU A 218 0.78 -2.24 16.72
C LEU A 218 -0.33 -3.26 16.55
N ILE A 219 -0.50 -3.77 15.34
CA ILE A 219 -1.39 -4.87 15.00
C ILE A 219 -0.87 -5.58 13.75
N SER A 220 -1.24 -6.85 13.55
CA SER A 220 -0.94 -7.62 12.35
C SER A 220 -2.08 -8.55 11.99
N CYS A 221 -2.20 -8.84 10.69
CA CYS A 221 -3.04 -9.90 10.17
C CYS A 221 -2.44 -11.27 10.47
N LYS A 222 -3.28 -12.29 10.52
CA LYS A 222 -2.83 -13.69 10.68
C LYS A 222 -2.08 -14.15 9.45
N SER A 223 -1.05 -14.95 9.66
CA SER A 223 -0.26 -15.54 8.58
C SER A 223 -1.07 -16.61 7.85
N ASN A 224 -0.96 -16.69 6.53
CA ASN A 224 -1.62 -17.65 5.65
C ASN A 224 -3.17 -17.62 5.70
N GLU A 225 -3.75 -16.54 6.18
CA GLU A 225 -5.20 -16.42 6.34
C GLU A 225 -5.68 -15.07 5.79
N GLN A 226 -6.72 -15.09 4.95
CA GLN A 226 -7.41 -13.87 4.56
C GLN A 226 -8.04 -13.23 5.80
N SER A 227 -7.67 -12.00 6.10
CA SER A 227 -8.10 -11.34 7.33
C SER A 227 -7.96 -9.83 7.26
N THR A 228 -8.57 -9.15 8.24
CA THR A 228 -8.38 -7.71 8.46
C THR A 228 -7.61 -7.45 9.75
N ALA A 229 -6.95 -6.29 9.81
CA ALA A 229 -6.38 -5.75 11.03
C ALA A 229 -6.62 -4.24 11.07
N SER A 230 -7.21 -3.76 12.15
CA SER A 230 -7.56 -2.34 12.31
C SER A 230 -6.87 -1.73 13.52
N PHE A 231 -6.37 -0.50 13.37
CA PHE A 231 -5.77 0.26 14.47
C PHE A 231 -6.06 1.75 14.32
N SER A 232 -6.31 2.44 15.44
CA SER A 232 -6.50 3.88 15.47
C SER A 232 -5.16 4.59 15.67
N LEU A 233 -4.73 5.33 14.66
CA LEU A 233 -3.50 6.13 14.68
C LEU A 233 -3.76 7.52 15.26
N ASN A 234 -2.77 8.04 15.98
CA ASN A 234 -2.83 9.36 16.60
C ASN A 234 -1.62 10.20 16.19
N LEU A 235 -1.88 11.36 15.57
CA LEU A 235 -0.82 12.26 15.08
C LEU A 235 -0.10 12.97 16.25
N GLU A 236 -0.80 13.29 17.33
CA GLU A 236 -0.18 13.92 18.51
C GLU A 236 0.85 12.98 19.15
N THR A 237 0.55 11.66 19.20
CA THR A 237 1.50 10.65 19.67
C THR A 237 2.76 10.62 18.82
N LEU A 238 2.62 10.71 17.49
CA LEU A 238 3.76 10.78 16.57
C LEU A 238 4.59 12.04 16.81
N ASN A 239 3.94 13.20 16.89
CA ASN A 239 4.61 14.48 17.09
C ASN A 239 5.37 14.50 18.43
N HIS A 240 4.73 14.04 19.50
CA HIS A 240 5.38 13.92 20.80
C HIS A 240 6.62 13.00 20.77
N GLN A 241 6.58 11.89 20.03
CA GLN A 241 7.75 11.01 19.86
C GLN A 241 8.89 11.71 19.12
N ARG A 242 8.58 12.44 18.04
CA ARG A 242 9.56 13.22 17.27
C ARG A 242 10.19 14.34 18.08
N GLU A 243 9.41 15.04 18.88
CA GLU A 243 9.90 16.09 19.80
C GLU A 243 10.82 15.52 20.88
N LYS A 244 10.45 14.37 21.46
CA LYS A 244 11.23 13.73 22.53
C LYS A 244 12.55 13.13 22.03
N PHE A 245 12.58 12.60 20.80
CA PHE A 245 13.74 11.97 20.20
C PHE A 245 13.93 12.45 18.77
N GLN A 246 14.72 13.51 18.60
CA GLN A 246 14.80 14.32 17.37
C GLN A 246 15.75 13.75 16.31
N VAL A 247 15.71 12.46 16.05
CA VAL A 247 16.61 11.77 15.07
C VAL A 247 16.55 12.39 13.67
N LEU A 248 15.36 12.88 13.26
CA LEU A 248 15.22 13.51 11.94
C LEU A 248 15.99 14.81 11.80
N SER A 249 16.40 15.47 12.91
CA SER A 249 17.25 16.65 12.88
C SER A 249 18.70 16.33 12.53
N ASP A 250 19.14 15.10 12.82
CA ASP A 250 20.53 14.63 12.63
C ASP A 250 20.72 13.89 11.29
N ARG A 251 19.69 13.90 10.42
CA ARG A 251 19.75 13.20 9.12
C ARG A 251 20.77 13.81 8.15
N ASP A 252 21.39 12.97 7.33
CA ASP A 252 22.38 13.37 6.32
C ASP A 252 21.73 14.09 5.12
N ILE A 253 20.51 13.69 4.75
CA ILE A 253 19.74 14.29 3.65
C ILE A 253 18.74 15.28 4.24
N LYS A 254 18.96 16.53 3.96
CA LYS A 254 18.07 17.63 4.36
C LYS A 254 17.01 17.91 3.29
#